data_28496fc71126776838729118ebe43db9
#
_entry.id   28496fc71126776838729118ebe43db9
#
_cell.length_a   1.000
_cell.length_b   1.000
_cell.length_c   1.000
_cell.angle_alpha   90.00
_cell.angle_beta   90.00
_cell.angle_gamma   90.00
#
_symmetry.space_group_name_H-M   'P 1'
#
loop_
_entity.id
_entity.type
_entity.pdbx_description
1 polymer ?
#
loop_
_entity_poly.entity_id
_entity_poly.type
_entity_poly.pdbx_seq_one_letter_code
_entity_poly.pdbx_strand_id
1 'polypeptide(L)'
;MHRNSSPNNMHADYPWTASPLIVSAPMAKVAMPKLAVAVSRAGGLGFIAAGYHSDHLEDLLEEAEVLLQEGVADVSVENEKGIPKTLPIGVGFITWSASLENALPAFSRYCPAAVWLFAPPKGFQNLIPWATKIREATASRSNIWVQVGSVSDAVEVVEAIDPDVIVVQGIDAGGHSLARGASIVSLVPEINDKLQELRPYPQKRANILAAGGISDSRGVAAAMHLGAQGCVLGTRFLASPESMVARGYQKAILDSSDGGISTVRTKIYDKVRDIHGWPEGYDGRGLVNRTFLDHLGGLSEVKNRELYREELNKGDEGYGPNGRLTTYAGTGVGLIREVMSAGDIVKSLREGARKILFAHPRL
;
A
#
# COMPACT_ATOMS: atom_id res chain seq x y z
N MET A 1 -7.17 -28.16 2.71
CA MET A 1 -8.26 -28.02 1.69
C MET A 1 -7.85 -26.94 0.73
N HIS A 2 -7.47 -27.26 -0.51
CA HIS A 2 -7.16 -26.26 -1.53
C HIS A 2 -8.46 -25.54 -1.91
N ARG A 3 -8.47 -24.20 -1.78
CA ARG A 3 -9.58 -23.40 -2.33
C ARG A 3 -9.63 -23.61 -3.85
N ASN A 4 -10.77 -24.01 -4.38
CA ASN A 4 -11.10 -23.94 -5.80
C ASN A 4 -11.39 -22.47 -6.14
N SER A 5 -10.36 -21.60 -6.15
CA SER A 5 -10.51 -20.25 -6.67
C SER A 5 -10.42 -20.32 -8.20
N SER A 6 -11.45 -19.86 -8.88
CA SER A 6 -11.38 -19.62 -10.32
C SER A 6 -10.23 -18.65 -10.60
N PRO A 7 -9.42 -18.87 -11.66
CA PRO A 7 -8.32 -17.98 -11.97
C PRO A 7 -8.84 -16.55 -12.21
N ASN A 8 -8.23 -15.57 -11.56
CA ASN A 8 -8.48 -14.13 -11.73
C ASN A 8 -9.80 -13.58 -11.16
N ASN A 9 -10.38 -14.16 -10.13
CA ASN A 9 -11.59 -13.60 -9.54
C ASN A 9 -11.33 -13.00 -8.15
N MET A 10 -10.60 -11.86 -8.09
CA MET A 10 -10.44 -11.06 -6.87
C MET A 10 -11.78 -10.75 -6.17
N HIS A 11 -12.86 -10.67 -6.93
CA HIS A 11 -14.20 -10.44 -6.41
C HIS A 11 -14.77 -11.63 -5.62
N ALA A 12 -14.33 -12.86 -5.92
CA ALA A 12 -14.71 -14.03 -5.12
C ALA A 12 -14.05 -14.01 -3.74
N ASP A 13 -12.81 -13.54 -3.65
CA ASP A 13 -12.09 -13.40 -2.39
C ASP A 13 -12.53 -12.16 -1.59
N TYR A 14 -12.96 -11.10 -2.28
CA TYR A 14 -13.37 -9.82 -1.69
C TYR A 14 -14.75 -9.40 -2.24
N PRO A 15 -15.85 -10.07 -1.83
CA PRO A 15 -17.17 -9.93 -2.46
C PRO A 15 -17.82 -8.55 -2.34
N TRP A 16 -17.37 -7.70 -1.40
CA TRP A 16 -17.82 -6.31 -1.28
C TRP A 16 -17.15 -5.37 -2.29
N THR A 17 -16.10 -5.82 -2.98
CA THR A 17 -15.33 -4.97 -3.90
C THR A 17 -15.96 -4.91 -5.28
N ALA A 18 -15.60 -3.90 -6.06
CA ALA A 18 -16.03 -3.74 -7.43
C ALA A 18 -14.83 -3.54 -8.38
N SER A 19 -14.98 -4.00 -9.63
CA SER A 19 -13.96 -3.90 -10.67
C SER A 19 -14.00 -2.54 -11.39
N PRO A 20 -12.84 -1.97 -11.77
CA PRO A 20 -11.50 -2.36 -11.34
C PRO A 20 -11.30 -2.22 -9.83
N LEU A 21 -10.53 -3.13 -9.23
CA LEU A 21 -10.24 -3.08 -7.80
C LEU A 21 -9.31 -1.91 -7.49
N ILE A 22 -9.76 -1.03 -6.58
CA ILE A 22 -9.01 0.10 -6.05
C ILE A 22 -8.63 -0.21 -4.60
N VAL A 23 -7.34 -0.12 -4.29
CA VAL A 23 -6.78 -0.45 -2.97
C VAL A 23 -6.06 0.76 -2.39
N SER A 24 -6.27 1.08 -1.10
CA SER A 24 -5.40 2.02 -0.39
C SER A 24 -4.19 1.29 0.20
N ALA A 25 -2.99 1.80 -0.07
CA ALA A 25 -1.75 1.24 0.46
C ALA A 25 -1.68 1.35 2.00
N PRO A 26 -1.07 0.36 2.70
CA PRO A 26 -0.74 0.50 4.11
C PRO A 26 0.41 1.50 4.29
N MET A 27 0.08 2.72 4.72
CA MET A 27 1.03 3.81 4.93
C MET A 27 1.25 4.02 6.42
N ALA A 28 2.46 3.75 6.91
CA ALA A 28 2.80 3.82 8.33
C ALA A 28 2.41 5.17 8.95
N LYS A 29 1.66 5.14 10.06
CA LYS A 29 1.12 6.29 10.79
C LYS A 29 0.09 7.13 10.01
N VAL A 30 -0.34 6.70 8.84
CA VAL A 30 -1.27 7.43 7.95
C VAL A 30 -2.51 6.63 7.64
N ALA A 31 -2.35 5.39 7.20
CA ALA A 31 -3.45 4.50 6.86
C ALA A 31 -3.97 3.83 8.14
N MET A 32 -4.91 4.49 8.81
CA MET A 32 -5.57 4.08 10.04
C MET A 32 -6.98 3.53 9.75
N PRO A 33 -7.71 2.99 10.75
CA PRO A 33 -9.01 2.36 10.55
C PRO A 33 -10.00 3.19 9.74
N LYS A 34 -10.09 4.50 9.99
CA LYS A 34 -11.01 5.40 9.25
C LYS A 34 -10.78 5.38 7.75
N LEU A 35 -9.51 5.46 7.32
CA LEU A 35 -9.18 5.41 5.89
C LEU A 35 -9.50 4.02 5.30
N ALA A 36 -9.07 2.95 5.95
CA ALA A 36 -9.26 1.60 5.46
C ALA A 36 -10.74 1.24 5.32
N VAL A 37 -11.54 1.56 6.33
CA VAL A 37 -12.99 1.32 6.33
C VAL A 37 -13.70 2.14 5.25
N ALA A 38 -13.37 3.44 5.10
CA ALA A 38 -13.98 4.30 4.08
C ALA A 38 -13.72 3.78 2.65
N VAL A 39 -12.50 3.29 2.37
CA VAL A 39 -12.15 2.68 1.09
C VAL A 39 -12.94 1.39 0.86
N SER A 40 -13.02 0.51 1.86
CA SER A 40 -13.71 -0.77 1.73
C SER A 40 -15.23 -0.59 1.57
N ARG A 41 -15.85 0.34 2.30
CA ARG A 41 -17.27 0.70 2.15
C ARG A 41 -17.62 1.23 0.76
N ALA A 42 -16.66 1.87 0.10
CA ALA A 42 -16.84 2.35 -1.27
C ALA A 42 -16.61 1.26 -2.34
N GLY A 43 -16.47 -0.01 -1.93
CA GLY A 43 -16.23 -1.12 -2.83
C GLY A 43 -14.76 -1.28 -3.24
N GLY A 44 -13.83 -0.63 -2.54
CA GLY A 44 -12.40 -0.88 -2.65
C GLY A 44 -11.93 -1.92 -1.62
N LEU A 45 -10.61 -1.99 -1.41
CA LEU A 45 -10.01 -2.72 -0.29
C LEU A 45 -9.03 -1.80 0.44
N GLY A 46 -9.42 -1.40 1.66
CA GLY A 46 -8.58 -0.54 2.48
C GLY A 46 -7.62 -1.33 3.35
N PHE A 47 -6.39 -0.85 3.48
CA PHE A 47 -5.39 -1.45 4.36
C PHE A 47 -5.05 -0.54 5.53
N ILE A 48 -5.04 -1.11 6.73
CA ILE A 48 -4.46 -0.51 7.94
C ILE A 48 -2.95 -0.78 7.95
N ALA A 49 -2.15 0.22 8.32
CA ALA A 49 -0.74 0.02 8.57
C ALA A 49 -0.51 -0.39 10.03
N ALA A 50 0.03 -1.59 10.27
CA ALA A 50 0.34 -2.10 11.60
C ALA A 50 1.48 -1.35 12.32
N GLY A 51 2.13 -0.40 11.62
CA GLY A 51 3.24 0.36 12.17
C GLY A 51 4.57 -0.42 12.19
N TYR A 52 5.53 0.09 12.95
CA TYR A 52 6.87 -0.49 13.04
C TYR A 52 6.97 -1.64 14.06
N HIS A 53 6.10 -1.71 15.08
CA HIS A 53 6.22 -2.67 16.18
C HIS A 53 4.99 -3.56 16.37
N SER A 54 3.89 -3.27 15.70
CA SER A 54 2.61 -4.02 15.77
C SER A 54 1.94 -4.08 17.16
N ASP A 55 2.38 -3.28 18.11
CA ASP A 55 1.94 -3.34 19.52
C ASP A 55 0.47 -2.93 19.72
N HIS A 56 -0.08 -2.13 18.81
CA HIS A 56 -1.44 -1.60 18.86
C HIS A 56 -2.37 -2.20 17.79
N LEU A 57 -1.99 -3.34 17.21
CA LEU A 57 -2.77 -3.91 16.10
C LEU A 57 -4.18 -4.32 16.55
N GLU A 58 -4.32 -4.86 17.76
CA GLU A 58 -5.61 -5.28 18.30
C GLU A 58 -6.56 -4.08 18.44
N ASP A 59 -6.10 -2.98 19.02
CA ASP A 59 -6.87 -1.74 19.16
C ASP A 59 -7.32 -1.18 17.80
N LEU A 60 -6.41 -1.21 16.80
CA LEU A 60 -6.72 -0.76 15.44
C LEU A 60 -7.78 -1.64 14.74
N LEU A 61 -7.75 -2.95 14.97
CA LEU A 61 -8.74 -3.86 14.40
C LEU A 61 -10.08 -3.75 15.12
N GLU A 62 -10.09 -3.52 16.43
CA GLU A 62 -11.29 -3.22 17.21
C GLU A 62 -11.97 -1.93 16.73
N GLU A 63 -11.19 -0.84 16.57
CA GLU A 63 -11.71 0.42 15.99
C GLU A 63 -12.29 0.19 14.59
N ALA A 64 -11.61 -0.59 13.75
CA ALA A 64 -12.11 -0.89 12.41
C ALA A 64 -13.42 -1.69 12.44
N GLU A 65 -13.55 -2.67 13.33
CA GLU A 65 -14.78 -3.44 13.51
C GLU A 65 -15.94 -2.55 13.94
N VAL A 66 -15.73 -1.68 14.95
CA VAL A 66 -16.73 -0.70 15.40
C VAL A 66 -17.16 0.21 14.24
N LEU A 67 -16.18 0.79 13.51
CA LEU A 67 -16.49 1.63 12.36
C LEU A 67 -17.26 0.86 11.27
N LEU A 68 -16.97 -0.41 11.02
CA LEU A 68 -17.68 -1.23 10.04
C LEU A 68 -19.13 -1.52 10.44
N GLN A 69 -19.44 -1.55 11.73
CA GLN A 69 -20.77 -1.75 12.25
C GLN A 69 -21.61 -0.47 12.22
N GLU A 70 -21.01 0.71 12.30
CA GLU A 70 -21.72 2.00 12.25
C GLU A 70 -22.47 2.17 10.93
N GLY A 71 -23.81 2.36 11.01
CA GLY A 71 -24.67 2.66 9.84
C GLY A 71 -25.08 1.44 9.00
N VAL A 72 -24.84 0.22 9.45
CA VAL A 72 -25.36 -1.01 8.84
C VAL A 72 -26.25 -1.72 9.86
N ALA A 73 -27.56 -1.73 9.59
CA ALA A 73 -28.51 -2.53 10.36
C ALA A 73 -28.30 -4.01 10.03
N ASP A 74 -27.55 -4.75 10.77
CA ASP A 74 -27.30 -6.18 10.60
C ASP A 74 -26.01 -6.56 9.84
N VAL A 75 -24.86 -6.33 10.45
CA VAL A 75 -23.66 -7.08 10.08
C VAL A 75 -23.57 -8.28 11.04
N SER A 76 -24.20 -9.39 10.68
CA SER A 76 -23.98 -10.64 11.41
C SER A 76 -22.47 -10.96 11.41
N VAL A 77 -21.89 -11.09 12.59
CA VAL A 77 -20.46 -11.38 12.82
C VAL A 77 -20.09 -12.80 12.33
N GLU A 78 -21.10 -13.61 12.04
CA GLU A 78 -20.99 -14.98 11.56
C GLU A 78 -21.74 -15.15 10.23
N ASN A 79 -21.24 -16.03 9.37
CA ASN A 79 -22.00 -16.45 8.19
C ASN A 79 -23.08 -17.47 8.61
N GLU A 80 -23.97 -17.85 7.67
CA GLU A 80 -25.04 -18.83 7.89
C GLU A 80 -24.57 -20.19 8.46
N LYS A 81 -23.25 -20.43 8.52
CA LYS A 81 -22.62 -21.66 9.05
C LYS A 81 -21.94 -21.44 10.41
N GLY A 82 -22.15 -20.30 11.08
CA GLY A 82 -21.50 -19.98 12.35
C GLY A 82 -19.97 -19.76 12.25
N ILE A 83 -19.45 -19.49 11.05
CA ILE A 83 -18.03 -19.19 10.85
C ILE A 83 -17.85 -17.67 10.95
N PRO A 84 -16.93 -17.18 11.79
CA PRO A 84 -16.64 -15.75 11.87
C PRO A 84 -16.31 -15.18 10.49
N LYS A 85 -16.94 -14.07 10.12
CA LYS A 85 -16.63 -13.36 8.86
C LYS A 85 -15.24 -12.73 8.96
N THR A 86 -14.52 -12.67 7.86
CA THR A 86 -13.33 -11.84 7.76
C THR A 86 -13.74 -10.37 7.78
N LEU A 87 -12.98 -9.54 8.51
CA LEU A 87 -13.15 -8.10 8.40
C LEU A 87 -12.83 -7.66 6.97
N PRO A 88 -13.69 -6.86 6.32
CA PRO A 88 -13.51 -6.43 4.93
C PRO A 88 -12.43 -5.35 4.78
N ILE A 89 -11.29 -5.54 5.40
CA ILE A 89 -10.09 -4.70 5.35
C ILE A 89 -8.85 -5.58 5.31
N GLY A 90 -7.72 -4.99 4.94
CA GLY A 90 -6.40 -5.61 5.06
C GLY A 90 -5.54 -4.96 6.14
N VAL A 91 -4.46 -5.66 6.52
CA VAL A 91 -3.42 -5.15 7.42
C VAL A 91 -2.06 -5.29 6.75
N GLY A 92 -1.23 -4.24 6.79
CA GLY A 92 0.09 -4.24 6.18
C GLY A 92 1.23 -4.11 7.20
N PHE A 93 2.29 -4.88 6.97
CA PHE A 93 3.47 -4.97 7.83
C PHE A 93 4.74 -4.57 7.09
N ILE A 94 5.57 -3.77 7.75
CA ILE A 94 6.98 -3.55 7.40
C ILE A 94 7.78 -4.61 8.19
N THR A 95 8.05 -5.75 7.55
CA THR A 95 8.44 -6.99 8.26
C THR A 95 9.85 -6.98 8.84
N TRP A 96 10.72 -6.01 8.45
CA TRP A 96 12.02 -5.87 9.10
C TRP A 96 11.91 -5.35 10.54
N SER A 97 10.81 -4.70 10.90
CA SER A 97 10.63 -4.06 12.22
C SER A 97 9.40 -4.56 12.98
N ALA A 98 8.39 -5.08 12.29
CA ALA A 98 7.18 -5.58 12.91
C ALA A 98 7.41 -6.91 13.65
N SER A 99 6.63 -7.14 14.72
CA SER A 99 6.62 -8.40 15.47
C SER A 99 5.45 -9.27 15.03
N LEU A 100 5.76 -10.45 14.50
CA LEU A 100 4.75 -11.45 14.16
C LEU A 100 4.02 -11.96 15.40
N GLU A 101 4.75 -12.20 16.48
CA GLU A 101 4.21 -12.71 17.75
C GLU A 101 3.18 -11.75 18.33
N ASN A 102 3.43 -10.43 18.26
CA ASN A 102 2.48 -9.40 18.72
C ASN A 102 1.23 -9.32 17.83
N ALA A 103 1.33 -9.69 16.56
CA ALA A 103 0.21 -9.64 15.63
C ALA A 103 -0.74 -10.84 15.68
N LEU A 104 -0.23 -12.02 16.05
CA LEU A 104 -0.99 -13.28 15.99
C LEU A 104 -2.28 -13.30 16.83
N PRO A 105 -2.31 -12.78 18.09
CA PRO A 105 -3.53 -12.74 18.88
C PRO A 105 -4.65 -11.95 18.19
N ALA A 106 -4.32 -10.80 17.62
CA ALA A 106 -5.27 -9.96 16.88
C ALA A 106 -5.84 -10.66 15.65
N PHE A 107 -5.03 -11.44 14.92
CA PHE A 107 -5.51 -12.20 13.76
C PHE A 107 -6.46 -13.35 14.13
N SER A 108 -6.23 -14.00 15.26
CA SER A 108 -7.12 -15.06 15.73
C SER A 108 -8.51 -14.52 16.09
N ARG A 109 -8.59 -13.27 16.59
CA ARG A 109 -9.83 -12.62 16.99
C ARG A 109 -10.56 -11.95 15.84
N TYR A 110 -9.86 -11.13 15.04
CA TYR A 110 -10.49 -10.23 14.07
C TYR A 110 -10.43 -10.70 12.63
N CYS A 111 -9.51 -11.58 12.26
CA CYS A 111 -9.35 -12.16 10.93
C CYS A 111 -9.51 -11.16 9.76
N PRO A 112 -8.54 -10.26 9.50
CA PRO A 112 -8.61 -9.35 8.35
C PRO A 112 -8.64 -10.13 7.04
N ALA A 113 -9.30 -9.62 6.00
CA ALA A 113 -9.43 -10.31 4.71
C ALA A 113 -8.10 -10.50 3.99
N ALA A 114 -7.13 -9.63 4.24
CA ALA A 114 -5.80 -9.70 3.63
C ALA A 114 -4.70 -9.27 4.61
N VAL A 115 -3.54 -9.90 4.51
CA VAL A 115 -2.32 -9.50 5.23
C VAL A 115 -1.22 -9.24 4.22
N TRP A 116 -0.71 -8.01 4.23
CA TRP A 116 0.31 -7.54 3.30
C TRP A 116 1.68 -7.50 3.96
N LEU A 117 2.65 -8.19 3.39
CA LEU A 117 4.02 -8.31 3.85
C LEU A 117 4.97 -7.52 2.95
N PHE A 118 5.82 -6.69 3.55
CA PHE A 118 6.72 -5.80 2.83
C PHE A 118 8.09 -5.70 3.50
N ALA A 119 9.16 -5.57 2.68
CA ALA A 119 10.53 -5.31 3.08
C ALA A 119 11.08 -6.31 4.11
N PRO A 120 11.21 -7.60 3.76
CA PRO A 120 11.83 -8.57 4.65
C PRO A 120 13.32 -8.25 4.87
N PRO A 121 13.88 -8.46 6.08
CA PRO A 121 15.22 -7.99 6.43
C PRO A 121 16.37 -8.71 5.68
N LYS A 122 16.18 -9.95 5.26
CA LYS A 122 17.20 -10.81 4.64
C LYS A 122 16.67 -11.64 3.45
N GLY A 123 15.79 -11.04 2.63
CA GLY A 123 15.15 -11.73 1.51
C GLY A 123 13.83 -12.39 1.87
N PHE A 124 13.11 -12.88 0.86
CA PHE A 124 11.70 -13.30 1.01
C PHE A 124 11.54 -14.61 1.76
N GLN A 125 12.58 -15.42 1.92
CA GLN A 125 12.57 -16.60 2.79
C GLN A 125 12.20 -16.25 4.26
N ASN A 126 12.50 -15.04 4.71
CA ASN A 126 12.11 -14.55 6.03
C ASN A 126 10.59 -14.37 6.19
N LEU A 127 9.83 -14.38 5.12
CA LEU A 127 8.37 -14.30 5.18
C LEU A 127 7.68 -15.67 5.35
N ILE A 128 8.41 -16.79 5.24
CA ILE A 128 7.85 -18.13 5.42
C ILE A 128 7.16 -18.29 6.79
N PRO A 129 7.81 -17.91 7.93
CA PRO A 129 7.14 -17.99 9.23
C PRO A 129 5.90 -17.09 9.32
N TRP A 130 5.94 -15.89 8.70
CA TRP A 130 4.79 -14.99 8.63
C TRP A 130 3.61 -15.64 7.91
N ALA A 131 3.83 -16.10 6.68
CA ALA A 131 2.78 -16.72 5.88
C ALA A 131 2.20 -17.97 6.55
N THR A 132 3.05 -18.82 7.11
CA THR A 132 2.64 -20.05 7.80
C THR A 132 1.77 -19.75 9.02
N LYS A 133 2.27 -18.93 9.96
CA LYS A 133 1.57 -18.64 11.21
C LYS A 133 0.29 -17.83 11.00
N ILE A 134 0.26 -16.91 10.01
CA ILE A 134 -0.97 -16.18 9.65
C ILE A 134 -2.01 -17.14 9.09
N ARG A 135 -1.64 -18.04 8.18
CA ARG A 135 -2.55 -19.06 7.66
C ARG A 135 -3.11 -19.95 8.76
N GLU A 136 -2.27 -20.36 9.72
CA GLU A 136 -2.70 -21.12 10.89
C GLU A 136 -3.67 -20.31 11.76
N ALA A 137 -3.30 -19.11 12.18
CA ALA A 137 -4.10 -18.25 13.07
C ALA A 137 -5.46 -17.89 12.48
N THR A 138 -5.54 -17.72 11.15
CA THR A 138 -6.77 -17.34 10.45
C THR A 138 -7.50 -18.51 9.81
N ALA A 139 -7.03 -19.75 10.01
CA ALA A 139 -7.51 -20.94 9.30
C ALA A 139 -7.55 -20.74 7.76
N SER A 140 -6.51 -20.09 7.22
CA SER A 140 -6.35 -19.71 5.80
C SER A 140 -7.49 -18.84 5.26
N ARG A 141 -8.16 -18.05 6.11
CA ARG A 141 -9.21 -17.12 5.68
C ARG A 141 -8.65 -15.77 5.24
N SER A 142 -7.52 -15.32 5.81
CA SER A 142 -6.80 -14.15 5.35
C SER A 142 -5.92 -14.50 4.16
N ASN A 143 -6.01 -13.73 3.09
CA ASN A 143 -5.13 -13.86 1.94
C ASN A 143 -3.77 -13.21 2.22
N ILE A 144 -2.69 -13.86 1.78
CA ILE A 144 -1.32 -13.35 1.92
C ILE A 144 -0.96 -12.52 0.69
N TRP A 145 -0.67 -11.25 0.91
CA TRP A 145 -0.19 -10.30 -0.09
C TRP A 145 1.29 -10.03 0.12
N VAL A 146 2.07 -10.02 -0.94
CA VAL A 146 3.50 -9.68 -0.85
C VAL A 146 3.85 -8.60 -1.86
N GLN A 147 4.52 -7.56 -1.38
CA GLN A 147 5.00 -6.48 -2.23
C GLN A 147 6.39 -6.79 -2.76
N VAL A 148 6.57 -6.62 -4.07
CA VAL A 148 7.82 -6.83 -4.80
C VAL A 148 8.17 -5.63 -5.65
N GLY A 149 9.47 -5.45 -5.94
CA GLY A 149 9.97 -4.35 -6.77
C GLY A 149 10.75 -4.82 -8.01
N SER A 150 10.95 -6.14 -8.16
CA SER A 150 11.66 -6.72 -9.29
C SER A 150 11.07 -8.07 -9.71
N VAL A 151 11.44 -8.54 -10.91
CA VAL A 151 11.07 -9.88 -11.39
C VAL A 151 11.70 -10.97 -10.53
N SER A 152 12.95 -10.79 -10.11
CA SER A 152 13.62 -11.75 -9.22
C SER A 152 12.91 -11.88 -7.88
N ASP A 153 12.47 -10.76 -7.30
CA ASP A 153 11.66 -10.76 -6.06
C ASP A 153 10.37 -11.57 -6.26
N ALA A 154 9.66 -11.36 -7.38
CA ALA A 154 8.42 -12.07 -7.66
C ALA A 154 8.63 -13.58 -7.78
N VAL A 155 9.72 -14.03 -8.42
CA VAL A 155 10.10 -15.45 -8.51
C VAL A 155 10.36 -16.03 -7.12
N GLU A 156 11.22 -15.37 -6.33
CA GLU A 156 11.57 -15.83 -4.98
C GLU A 156 10.32 -15.94 -4.08
N VAL A 157 9.43 -14.96 -4.15
CA VAL A 157 8.18 -14.94 -3.37
C VAL A 157 7.27 -16.10 -3.72
N VAL A 158 7.09 -16.38 -5.01
CA VAL A 158 6.22 -17.47 -5.47
C VAL A 158 6.77 -18.85 -5.07
N GLU A 159 8.09 -19.01 -5.13
CA GLU A 159 8.75 -20.25 -4.74
C GLU A 159 8.76 -20.46 -3.22
N ALA A 160 8.98 -19.39 -2.45
CA ALA A 160 9.11 -19.47 -0.99
C ALA A 160 7.77 -19.56 -0.25
N ILE A 161 6.73 -18.80 -0.69
CA ILE A 161 5.57 -18.51 0.15
C ILE A 161 4.26 -18.92 -0.52
N ASP A 162 4.20 -18.94 -1.87
CA ASP A 162 2.97 -19.11 -2.65
C ASP A 162 1.88 -18.10 -2.22
N PRO A 163 2.08 -16.79 -2.46
CA PRO A 163 1.16 -15.76 -2.03
C PRO A 163 -0.13 -15.77 -2.86
N ASP A 164 -1.21 -15.26 -2.29
CA ASP A 164 -2.49 -15.08 -3.00
C ASP A 164 -2.43 -13.88 -3.95
N VAL A 165 -1.67 -12.84 -3.56
CA VAL A 165 -1.52 -11.61 -4.34
C VAL A 165 -0.07 -11.12 -4.31
N ILE A 166 0.43 -10.70 -5.46
CA ILE A 166 1.68 -9.97 -5.62
C ILE A 166 1.38 -8.51 -5.94
N VAL A 167 1.86 -7.60 -5.08
CA VAL A 167 1.78 -6.17 -5.34
C VAL A 167 3.07 -5.72 -6.01
N VAL A 168 2.99 -5.42 -7.29
CA VAL A 168 4.10 -4.98 -8.13
C VAL A 168 4.28 -3.47 -7.95
N GLN A 169 5.27 -3.09 -7.14
CA GLN A 169 5.56 -1.70 -6.86
C GLN A 169 6.64 -1.15 -7.81
N GLY A 170 6.22 -0.29 -8.73
CA GLY A 170 7.14 0.44 -9.61
C GLY A 170 7.92 1.55 -8.90
N ILE A 171 9.01 1.97 -9.54
CA ILE A 171 9.92 3.01 -9.03
C ILE A 171 9.25 4.36 -8.80
N ASP A 172 8.10 4.61 -9.43
CA ASP A 172 7.30 5.84 -9.32
C ASP A 172 6.57 6.00 -7.99
N ALA A 173 6.56 4.95 -7.17
CA ALA A 173 5.89 4.96 -5.89
C ALA A 173 6.51 5.95 -4.90
N GLY A 174 5.66 6.63 -4.12
CA GLY A 174 6.06 7.37 -2.94
C GLY A 174 6.35 6.47 -1.75
N GLY A 175 7.06 6.99 -0.74
CA GLY A 175 7.53 6.20 0.38
C GLY A 175 8.63 5.21 -0.03
N HIS A 176 8.79 4.15 0.76
CA HIS A 176 9.87 3.18 0.55
C HIS A 176 9.56 2.16 -0.55
N SER A 177 10.56 1.91 -1.38
CA SER A 177 10.63 0.83 -2.36
C SER A 177 12.09 0.57 -2.72
N LEU A 178 12.35 -0.30 -3.70
CA LEU A 178 13.70 -0.45 -4.22
C LEU A 178 14.25 0.90 -4.69
N ALA A 179 15.51 1.19 -4.35
CA ALA A 179 16.23 2.39 -4.78
C ALA A 179 16.43 2.43 -6.30
N ARG A 180 16.55 1.24 -6.91
CA ARG A 180 16.67 1.03 -8.35
C ARG A 180 15.63 0.03 -8.79
N GLY A 181 14.86 0.36 -9.80
CA GLY A 181 13.78 -0.48 -10.29
C GLY A 181 13.16 0.10 -11.56
N ALA A 182 12.17 -0.60 -12.10
CA ALA A 182 11.41 -0.19 -13.27
C ALA A 182 10.09 0.47 -12.87
N SER A 183 9.48 1.22 -13.78
CA SER A 183 8.09 1.66 -13.64
C SER A 183 7.13 0.48 -13.84
N ILE A 184 5.87 0.64 -13.45
CA ILE A 184 4.84 -0.38 -13.68
C ILE A 184 4.65 -0.70 -15.15
N VAL A 185 5.03 0.20 -16.06
CA VAL A 185 4.87 0.05 -17.50
C VAL A 185 5.64 -1.16 -18.04
N SER A 186 6.84 -1.40 -17.55
CA SER A 186 7.64 -2.58 -17.92
C SER A 186 7.55 -3.69 -16.87
N LEU A 187 7.51 -3.33 -15.57
CA LEU A 187 7.60 -4.30 -14.49
C LEU A 187 6.37 -5.23 -14.39
N VAL A 188 5.15 -4.67 -14.58
CA VAL A 188 3.92 -5.47 -14.48
C VAL A 188 3.83 -6.52 -15.59
N PRO A 189 4.01 -6.19 -16.88
CA PRO A 189 4.02 -7.19 -17.94
C PRO A 189 5.12 -8.24 -17.75
N GLU A 190 6.34 -7.82 -17.42
CA GLU A 190 7.48 -8.72 -17.27
C GLU A 190 7.27 -9.73 -16.13
N ILE A 191 6.74 -9.29 -14.98
CA ILE A 191 6.35 -10.19 -13.88
C ILE A 191 5.21 -11.11 -14.31
N ASN A 192 4.18 -10.59 -14.98
CA ASN A 192 3.06 -11.41 -15.45
C ASN A 192 3.52 -12.53 -16.38
N ASP A 193 4.37 -12.22 -17.36
CA ASP A 193 4.91 -13.18 -18.30
C ASP A 193 5.78 -14.23 -17.56
N LYS A 194 6.62 -13.78 -16.63
CA LYS A 194 7.46 -14.68 -15.82
C LYS A 194 6.63 -15.64 -14.95
N LEU A 195 5.56 -15.15 -14.34
CA LEU A 195 4.67 -16.01 -13.55
C LEU A 195 3.88 -16.99 -14.44
N GLN A 196 3.60 -16.63 -15.70
CA GLN A 196 3.01 -17.56 -16.66
C GLN A 196 3.96 -18.68 -17.04
N GLU A 197 5.25 -18.39 -17.22
CA GLU A 197 6.28 -19.40 -17.48
C GLU A 197 6.44 -20.37 -16.30
N LEU A 198 6.53 -19.84 -15.07
CA LEU A 198 6.73 -20.64 -13.86
C LEU A 198 5.51 -21.49 -13.51
N ARG A 199 4.31 -20.96 -13.71
CA ARG A 199 3.03 -21.59 -13.37
C ARG A 199 2.06 -21.46 -14.54
N PRO A 200 2.13 -22.39 -15.52
CA PRO A 200 1.29 -22.32 -16.73
C PRO A 200 -0.21 -22.46 -16.43
N TYR A 201 -0.56 -23.05 -15.27
CA TYR A 201 -1.97 -23.21 -14.89
C TYR A 201 -2.48 -21.98 -14.14
N PRO A 202 -3.46 -21.24 -14.72
CA PRO A 202 -3.98 -19.98 -14.13
C PRO A 202 -4.42 -20.09 -12.67
N GLN A 203 -5.03 -21.24 -12.30
CA GLN A 203 -5.55 -21.50 -10.94
C GLN A 203 -4.48 -21.49 -9.84
N LYS A 204 -3.21 -21.60 -10.22
CA LYS A 204 -2.07 -21.63 -9.31
C LYS A 204 -1.23 -20.35 -9.34
N ARG A 205 -1.69 -19.32 -10.04
CA ARG A 205 -0.97 -18.06 -10.14
C ARG A 205 -1.52 -17.05 -9.13
N ALA A 206 -0.62 -16.33 -8.46
CA ALA A 206 -1.00 -15.18 -7.64
C ALA A 206 -1.66 -14.10 -8.52
N ASN A 207 -2.61 -13.36 -7.96
CA ASN A 207 -3.14 -12.18 -8.59
C ASN A 207 -2.07 -11.06 -8.57
N ILE A 208 -2.04 -10.21 -9.60
CA ILE A 208 -1.09 -9.10 -9.71
C ILE A 208 -1.83 -7.78 -9.55
N LEU A 209 -1.39 -6.95 -8.60
CA LEU A 209 -1.84 -5.57 -8.48
C LEU A 209 -0.68 -4.61 -8.76
N ALA A 210 -0.96 -3.54 -9.50
CA ALA A 210 0.03 -2.51 -9.81
C ALA A 210 0.01 -1.42 -8.75
N ALA A 211 1.21 -0.98 -8.30
CA ALA A 211 1.41 0.10 -7.34
C ALA A 211 2.50 1.06 -7.81
N GLY A 212 2.31 2.36 -7.59
CA GLY A 212 3.32 3.39 -7.91
C GLY A 212 2.97 4.25 -9.12
N GLY A 213 2.98 5.56 -8.92
CA GLY A 213 2.67 6.55 -9.96
C GLY A 213 1.19 6.69 -10.31
N ILE A 214 0.33 5.83 -9.80
CA ILE A 214 -1.11 5.83 -10.10
C ILE A 214 -1.81 6.85 -9.20
N SER A 215 -2.40 7.90 -9.78
CA SER A 215 -3.09 8.96 -9.04
C SER A 215 -4.46 9.32 -9.60
N ASP A 216 -4.78 8.90 -10.83
CA ASP A 216 -6.07 9.12 -11.47
C ASP A 216 -6.57 7.91 -12.25
N SER A 217 -7.75 8.04 -12.84
CA SER A 217 -8.41 6.97 -13.59
C SER A 217 -7.66 6.52 -14.85
N ARG A 218 -6.84 7.39 -15.45
CA ARG A 218 -5.99 7.04 -16.60
C ARG A 218 -4.90 6.05 -16.18
N GLY A 219 -4.27 6.30 -15.04
CA GLY A 219 -3.28 5.40 -14.47
C GLY A 219 -3.89 4.04 -14.09
N VAL A 220 -5.12 4.03 -13.56
CA VAL A 220 -5.85 2.78 -13.27
C VAL A 220 -6.12 2.01 -14.56
N ALA A 221 -6.65 2.65 -15.60
CA ALA A 221 -6.92 1.99 -16.87
C ALA A 221 -5.64 1.46 -17.53
N ALA A 222 -4.54 2.24 -17.50
CA ALA A 222 -3.25 1.80 -18.01
C ALA A 222 -2.73 0.54 -17.28
N ALA A 223 -2.79 0.52 -15.94
CA ALA A 223 -2.36 -0.63 -15.16
C ALA A 223 -3.18 -1.91 -15.48
N MET A 224 -4.49 -1.77 -15.71
CA MET A 224 -5.32 -2.88 -16.15
C MET A 224 -4.91 -3.40 -17.55
N HIS A 225 -4.58 -2.51 -18.49
CA HIS A 225 -4.07 -2.91 -19.81
C HIS A 225 -2.67 -3.54 -19.75
N LEU A 226 -1.85 -3.22 -18.75
CA LEU A 226 -0.57 -3.88 -18.52
C LEU A 226 -0.70 -5.29 -17.91
N GLY A 227 -1.91 -5.73 -17.57
CA GLY A 227 -2.21 -7.07 -17.07
C GLY A 227 -2.46 -7.16 -15.57
N ALA A 228 -2.52 -6.04 -14.84
CA ALA A 228 -2.90 -6.06 -13.43
C ALA A 228 -4.41 -6.34 -13.25
N GLN A 229 -4.79 -6.99 -12.14
CA GLN A 229 -6.18 -7.24 -11.75
C GLN A 229 -6.76 -6.13 -10.85
N GLY A 230 -5.94 -5.14 -10.50
CA GLY A 230 -6.33 -3.99 -9.69
C GLY A 230 -5.14 -3.06 -9.46
N CYS A 231 -5.41 -1.97 -8.75
CA CYS A 231 -4.42 -0.91 -8.50
C CYS A 231 -4.35 -0.56 -7.02
N VAL A 232 -3.13 -0.35 -6.55
CA VAL A 232 -2.85 0.17 -5.21
C VAL A 232 -2.38 1.61 -5.31
N LEU A 233 -3.02 2.49 -4.57
CA LEU A 233 -2.70 3.91 -4.51
C LEU A 233 -2.28 4.30 -3.08
N GLY A 234 -1.16 5.02 -2.97
CA GLY A 234 -0.72 5.63 -1.71
C GLY A 234 -0.97 7.13 -1.74
N THR A 235 -0.18 7.86 -2.53
CA THR A 235 -0.14 9.33 -2.58
C THR A 235 -1.52 9.96 -2.79
N ARG A 236 -2.39 9.38 -3.62
CA ARG A 236 -3.75 9.90 -3.84
C ARG A 236 -4.57 9.93 -2.54
N PHE A 237 -4.45 8.90 -1.72
CA PHE A 237 -5.19 8.82 -0.45
C PHE A 237 -4.61 9.71 0.66
N LEU A 238 -3.39 10.24 0.53
CA LEU A 238 -2.86 11.27 1.44
C LEU A 238 -3.71 12.56 1.37
N ALA A 239 -4.30 12.84 0.22
CA ALA A 239 -5.22 13.96 0.00
C ALA A 239 -6.68 13.54 0.28
N SER A 240 -6.91 12.84 1.40
CA SER A 240 -8.24 12.55 1.93
C SER A 240 -8.36 12.97 3.39
N PRO A 241 -9.55 13.38 3.87
CA PRO A 241 -9.75 13.76 5.26
C PRO A 241 -9.62 12.57 6.23
N GLU A 242 -9.75 11.34 5.75
CA GLU A 242 -9.59 10.12 6.55
C GLU A 242 -8.13 9.72 6.74
N SER A 243 -7.20 10.29 5.97
CA SER A 243 -5.76 10.05 6.15
C SER A 243 -5.22 10.80 7.37
N MET A 244 -4.38 10.14 8.14
CA MET A 244 -3.83 10.71 9.37
C MET A 244 -2.54 11.48 9.09
N VAL A 245 -2.66 12.57 8.32
CA VAL A 245 -1.54 13.48 7.99
C VAL A 245 -1.84 14.91 8.40
N ALA A 246 -0.79 15.69 8.66
CA ALA A 246 -0.90 17.11 8.95
C ALA A 246 -1.47 17.88 7.74
N ARG A 247 -2.14 19.02 7.99
CA ARG A 247 -2.65 19.87 6.92
C ARG A 247 -1.55 20.44 6.03
N GLY A 248 -0.40 20.79 6.62
CA GLY A 248 0.78 21.23 5.87
C GLY A 248 1.32 20.15 4.93
N TYR A 249 1.25 18.86 5.36
CA TYR A 249 1.59 17.73 4.50
C TYR A 249 0.63 17.64 3.29
N GLN A 250 -0.69 17.69 3.52
CA GLN A 250 -1.70 17.67 2.44
C GLN A 250 -1.51 18.86 1.49
N LYS A 251 -1.30 20.05 2.04
CA LYS A 251 -1.03 21.25 1.25
C LYS A 251 0.21 21.06 0.36
N ALA A 252 1.30 20.50 0.89
CA ALA A 252 2.51 20.23 0.11
C ALA A 252 2.25 19.27 -1.04
N ILE A 253 1.37 18.25 -0.87
CA ILE A 253 0.92 17.37 -1.95
C ILE A 253 0.17 18.15 -3.03
N LEU A 254 -0.81 18.97 -2.65
CA LEU A 254 -1.65 19.71 -3.59
C LEU A 254 -0.90 20.80 -4.37
N ASP A 255 0.07 21.44 -3.72
CA ASP A 255 0.91 22.48 -4.33
C ASP A 255 1.99 21.91 -5.28
N SER A 256 2.22 20.58 -5.24
CA SER A 256 3.26 19.93 -6.03
C SER A 256 2.80 19.61 -7.45
N SER A 257 3.72 19.79 -8.39
CA SER A 257 3.57 19.40 -9.79
C SER A 257 4.89 18.82 -10.29
N ASP A 258 4.89 18.27 -11.51
CA ASP A 258 6.08 17.67 -12.13
C ASP A 258 6.82 16.72 -11.17
N GLY A 259 6.12 15.65 -10.78
CA GLY A 259 6.60 14.73 -9.75
C GLY A 259 7.91 14.00 -10.09
N GLY A 260 8.31 13.97 -11.36
CA GLY A 260 9.62 13.48 -11.78
C GLY A 260 10.77 14.36 -11.30
N ILE A 261 10.52 15.67 -11.17
CA ILE A 261 11.50 16.67 -10.73
C ILE A 261 11.27 17.04 -9.25
N SER A 262 10.02 17.23 -8.85
CA SER A 262 9.66 17.66 -7.49
C SER A 262 9.73 16.56 -6.44
N THR A 263 9.96 15.30 -6.83
CA THR A 263 10.19 14.20 -5.89
C THR A 263 11.56 13.57 -6.06
N VAL A 264 12.11 13.07 -4.99
CA VAL A 264 13.42 12.42 -4.98
C VAL A 264 13.40 11.16 -4.13
N ARG A 265 14.13 10.13 -4.57
CA ARG A 265 14.39 8.91 -3.81
C ARG A 265 15.70 9.05 -3.06
N THR A 266 15.68 8.92 -1.74
CA THR A 266 16.83 9.21 -0.89
C THR A 266 16.69 8.57 0.50
N LYS A 267 17.82 8.32 1.16
CA LYS A 267 17.90 7.88 2.57
C LYS A 267 17.92 9.05 3.56
N ILE A 268 18.09 10.30 3.10
CA ILE A 268 18.26 11.42 4.03
C ILE A 268 17.03 11.64 4.91
N TYR A 269 15.83 11.38 4.38
CA TYR A 269 14.59 11.53 5.15
C TYR A 269 14.47 10.54 6.31
N ASP A 270 15.02 9.35 6.18
CA ASP A 270 15.09 8.37 7.28
C ASP A 270 16.16 8.79 8.30
N LYS A 271 17.33 9.21 7.82
CA LYS A 271 18.45 9.61 8.65
C LYS A 271 18.14 10.79 9.57
N VAL A 272 17.46 11.84 9.06
CA VAL A 272 17.06 13.00 9.89
C VAL A 272 15.95 12.65 10.88
N ARG A 273 15.19 11.59 10.65
CA ARG A 273 14.13 11.06 11.51
C ARG A 273 14.59 9.95 12.44
N ASP A 274 15.88 9.59 12.38
CA ASP A 274 16.49 8.53 13.18
C ASP A 274 15.85 7.14 12.93
N ILE A 275 15.43 6.89 11.69
CA ILE A 275 14.86 5.60 11.28
C ILE A 275 15.98 4.76 10.66
N HIS A 276 16.27 3.64 11.30
CA HIS A 276 17.30 2.69 10.90
C HIS A 276 16.66 1.31 10.71
N GLY A 277 17.34 0.45 9.94
CA GLY A 277 16.92 -0.95 9.78
C GLY A 277 16.26 -1.28 8.43
N TRP A 278 16.03 -0.28 7.55
CA TRP A 278 15.60 -0.60 6.18
C TRP A 278 16.63 -1.51 5.51
N PRO A 279 16.19 -2.59 4.84
CA PRO A 279 17.09 -3.48 4.12
C PRO A 279 17.90 -2.73 3.06
N GLU A 280 19.07 -3.25 2.74
CA GLU A 280 19.90 -2.69 1.68
C GLU A 280 19.11 -2.65 0.36
N GLY A 281 19.28 -1.57 -0.40
CA GLY A 281 18.56 -1.36 -1.65
C GLY A 281 17.18 -0.71 -1.52
N TYR A 282 16.71 -0.39 -0.29
CA TYR A 282 15.47 0.36 -0.09
C TYR A 282 15.75 1.82 0.25
N ASP A 283 15.04 2.73 -0.44
CA ASP A 283 15.06 4.18 -0.20
C ASP A 283 13.64 4.74 -0.19
N GLY A 284 13.43 5.88 0.49
CA GLY A 284 12.16 6.58 0.50
C GLY A 284 12.05 7.64 -0.60
N ARG A 285 10.93 7.69 -1.35
CA ARG A 285 10.62 8.79 -2.26
C ARG A 285 9.72 9.81 -1.58
N GLY A 286 10.15 11.06 -1.56
CA GLY A 286 9.38 12.18 -1.02
C GLY A 286 9.59 13.45 -1.83
N LEU A 287 8.84 14.51 -1.47
CA LEU A 287 9.00 15.82 -2.07
C LEU A 287 10.39 16.40 -1.78
N VAL A 288 10.98 17.02 -2.77
CA VAL A 288 12.21 17.82 -2.62
C VAL A 288 11.94 18.99 -1.68
N ASN A 289 12.76 19.14 -0.64
CA ASN A 289 12.64 20.19 0.36
C ASN A 289 14.03 20.60 0.89
N ARG A 290 14.08 21.51 1.85
CA ARG A 290 15.35 22.01 2.42
C ARG A 290 16.22 20.90 3.02
N THR A 291 15.64 19.89 3.63
CA THR A 291 16.40 18.73 4.16
C THR A 291 17.23 18.06 3.05
N PHE A 292 16.64 17.80 1.89
CA PHE A 292 17.33 17.19 0.77
C PHE A 292 18.33 18.16 0.11
N LEU A 293 17.92 19.40 -0.14
CA LEU A 293 18.77 20.41 -0.81
C LEU A 293 20.02 20.72 0.00
N ASP A 294 19.89 20.89 1.30
CA ASP A 294 21.02 21.15 2.18
C ASP A 294 21.96 19.94 2.30
N HIS A 295 21.40 18.71 2.27
CA HIS A 295 22.21 17.49 2.18
C HIS A 295 23.04 17.45 0.89
N LEU A 296 22.46 17.79 -0.27
CA LEU A 296 23.19 17.91 -1.53
C LEU A 296 24.26 19.00 -1.47
N GLY A 297 23.97 20.09 -0.76
CA GLY A 297 24.92 21.20 -0.53
C GLY A 297 26.05 20.86 0.46
N GLY A 298 26.12 19.63 0.97
CA GLY A 298 27.18 19.17 1.85
C GLY A 298 26.93 19.42 3.34
N LEU A 299 25.70 19.81 3.75
CA LEU A 299 25.39 19.93 5.17
C LEU A 299 25.50 18.56 5.86
N SER A 300 26.21 18.54 6.99
CA SER A 300 26.39 17.28 7.74
C SER A 300 25.05 16.69 8.18
N GLU A 301 24.96 15.36 8.25
CA GLU A 301 23.76 14.64 8.68
C GLU A 301 23.32 15.05 10.10
N VAL A 302 24.28 15.23 11.00
CA VAL A 302 24.02 15.66 12.39
C VAL A 302 23.33 17.03 12.38
N LYS A 303 23.89 18.01 11.65
CA LYS A 303 23.32 19.37 11.59
C LYS A 303 21.97 19.40 10.89
N ASN A 304 21.80 18.60 9.84
CA ASN A 304 20.52 18.49 9.14
C ASN A 304 19.42 17.88 10.04
N ARG A 305 19.78 16.90 10.89
CA ARG A 305 18.87 16.31 11.90
C ARG A 305 18.48 17.34 12.98
N GLU A 306 19.41 18.15 13.45
CA GLU A 306 19.11 19.24 14.40
C GLU A 306 18.09 20.20 13.80
N LEU A 307 18.34 20.71 12.60
CA LEU A 307 17.44 21.62 11.90
C LEU A 307 16.07 20.98 11.61
N TYR A 308 16.03 19.68 11.32
CA TYR A 308 14.76 18.94 11.16
C TYR A 308 13.97 18.91 12.46
N ARG A 309 14.62 18.68 13.61
CA ARG A 309 13.99 18.70 14.93
C ARG A 309 13.46 20.07 15.32
N GLU A 310 14.20 21.14 15.00
CA GLU A 310 13.74 22.52 15.17
C GLU A 310 12.48 22.79 14.32
N GLU A 311 12.46 22.29 13.08
CA GLU A 311 11.35 22.48 12.14
C GLU A 311 10.05 21.81 12.61
N LEU A 312 10.11 20.72 13.40
CA LEU A 312 8.93 20.07 13.98
C LEU A 312 8.08 21.04 14.82
N ASN A 313 8.71 22.05 15.45
CA ASN A 313 8.01 23.04 16.26
C ASN A 313 7.16 24.02 15.43
N LYS A 314 7.37 24.09 14.11
CA LYS A 314 6.59 24.96 13.20
C LYS A 314 5.28 24.31 12.75
N GLY A 315 5.04 23.04 13.09
CA GLY A 315 3.83 22.31 12.70
C GLY A 315 3.63 22.30 11.18
N ASP A 316 2.48 22.79 10.71
CA ASP A 316 2.11 22.77 9.29
C ASP A 316 3.05 23.61 8.39
N GLU A 317 3.67 24.67 8.90
CA GLU A 317 4.60 25.52 8.16
C GLU A 317 5.95 24.82 7.85
N GLY A 318 6.27 23.75 8.58
CA GLY A 318 7.48 22.97 8.35
C GLY A 318 7.44 22.10 7.09
N TYR A 319 6.30 22.01 6.39
CA TYR A 319 6.14 21.25 5.15
C TYR A 319 6.35 22.13 3.90
N GLY A 320 6.51 21.46 2.74
CA GLY A 320 6.68 22.11 1.45
C GLY A 320 8.16 22.38 1.09
N PRO A 321 8.42 23.02 -0.07
CA PRO A 321 9.76 23.14 -0.65
C PRO A 321 10.74 23.95 0.21
N ASN A 322 10.25 24.92 0.97
CA ASN A 322 11.04 25.77 1.88
C ASN A 322 11.10 25.20 3.31
N GLY A 323 10.27 24.23 3.65
CA GLY A 323 10.28 23.51 4.91
C GLY A 323 11.28 22.36 4.91
N ARG A 324 11.32 21.61 6.03
CA ARG A 324 12.23 20.47 6.21
C ARG A 324 11.50 19.15 6.44
N LEU A 325 10.20 19.20 6.81
CA LEU A 325 9.47 18.01 7.21
C LEU A 325 9.22 17.08 6.03
N THR A 326 9.46 15.80 6.25
CA THR A 326 9.36 14.77 5.21
C THR A 326 7.93 14.64 4.72
N THR A 327 7.73 14.76 3.41
CA THR A 327 6.46 14.51 2.72
C THR A 327 6.68 13.41 1.70
N TYR A 328 6.34 12.17 2.05
CA TYR A 328 6.43 11.06 1.09
C TYR A 328 5.36 11.20 0.01
N ALA A 329 5.79 11.16 -1.24
CA ALA A 329 4.93 11.26 -2.41
C ALA A 329 5.57 10.56 -3.62
N GLY A 330 4.75 9.92 -4.46
CA GLY A 330 5.17 9.36 -5.74
C GLY A 330 5.18 10.39 -6.87
N THR A 331 5.71 9.98 -8.03
CA THR A 331 5.83 10.85 -9.22
C THR A 331 4.48 11.32 -9.76
N GLY A 332 3.39 10.60 -9.48
CA GLY A 332 2.02 11.00 -9.85
C GLY A 332 1.43 12.15 -9.01
N VAL A 333 2.20 12.78 -8.09
CA VAL A 333 1.73 13.82 -7.19
C VAL A 333 1.07 14.99 -7.92
N GLY A 334 1.63 15.40 -9.05
CA GLY A 334 1.11 16.52 -9.86
C GLY A 334 -0.28 16.29 -10.49
N LEU A 335 -0.83 15.08 -10.39
CA LEU A 335 -2.20 14.74 -10.82
C LEU A 335 -3.24 14.90 -9.70
N ILE A 336 -2.81 15.18 -8.47
CA ILE A 336 -3.67 15.35 -7.30
C ILE A 336 -3.96 16.83 -7.12
N ARG A 337 -5.22 17.25 -7.27
CA ARG A 337 -5.61 18.67 -7.34
C ARG A 337 -6.47 19.12 -6.17
N GLU A 338 -7.03 18.17 -5.43
CA GLU A 338 -7.99 18.46 -4.35
C GLU A 338 -7.98 17.39 -3.28
N VAL A 339 -8.40 17.77 -2.08
CA VAL A 339 -8.76 16.84 -1.01
C VAL A 339 -10.16 16.30 -1.31
N MET A 340 -10.30 14.99 -1.29
CA MET A 340 -11.56 14.30 -1.58
C MET A 340 -11.73 13.16 -0.58
N SER A 341 -12.96 12.83 -0.17
CA SER A 341 -13.18 11.68 0.70
C SER A 341 -12.63 10.40 0.09
N ALA A 342 -12.11 9.49 0.92
CA ALA A 342 -11.54 8.24 0.44
C ALA A 342 -12.56 7.41 -0.36
N GLY A 343 -13.83 7.46 0.04
CA GLY A 343 -14.92 6.82 -0.68
C GLY A 343 -15.14 7.41 -2.08
N ASP A 344 -15.10 8.74 -2.20
CA ASP A 344 -15.27 9.41 -3.50
C ASP A 344 -14.04 9.23 -4.41
N ILE A 345 -12.84 9.17 -3.83
CA ILE A 345 -11.63 8.78 -4.57
C ILE A 345 -11.84 7.40 -5.22
N VAL A 346 -12.27 6.39 -4.45
CA VAL A 346 -12.51 5.04 -4.98
C VAL A 346 -13.53 5.05 -6.11
N LYS A 347 -14.67 5.73 -5.92
CA LYS A 347 -15.75 5.80 -6.92
C LYS A 347 -15.30 6.50 -8.19
N SER A 348 -14.71 7.69 -8.06
CA SER A 348 -14.27 8.49 -9.22
C SER A 348 -13.21 7.79 -10.06
N LEU A 349 -12.21 7.16 -9.39
CA LEU A 349 -11.16 6.38 -10.06
C LEU A 349 -11.75 5.19 -10.84
N ARG A 350 -12.67 4.45 -10.23
CA ARG A 350 -13.32 3.30 -10.84
C ARG A 350 -14.17 3.69 -12.03
N GLU A 351 -15.03 4.67 -11.86
CA GLU A 351 -15.92 5.15 -12.92
C GLU A 351 -15.15 5.72 -14.11
N GLY A 352 -14.13 6.56 -13.82
CA GLY A 352 -13.28 7.12 -14.87
C GLY A 352 -12.49 6.05 -15.61
N ALA A 353 -11.93 5.06 -14.89
CA ALA A 353 -11.21 3.95 -15.51
C ALA A 353 -12.13 3.07 -16.36
N ARG A 354 -13.35 2.78 -15.90
CA ARG A 354 -14.35 2.06 -16.71
C ARG A 354 -14.67 2.79 -18.02
N LYS A 355 -14.87 4.11 -17.96
CA LYS A 355 -15.11 4.90 -19.19
C LYS A 355 -13.95 4.75 -20.19
N ILE A 356 -12.71 4.76 -19.72
CA ILE A 356 -11.52 4.59 -20.58
C ILE A 356 -11.44 3.17 -21.14
N LEU A 357 -11.59 2.16 -20.28
CA LEU A 357 -11.48 0.73 -20.66
C LEU A 357 -12.55 0.30 -21.67
N PHE A 358 -13.75 0.89 -21.62
CA PHE A 358 -14.88 0.53 -22.48
C PHE A 358 -15.17 1.54 -23.60
N ALA A 359 -14.45 2.69 -23.61
CA ALA A 359 -14.63 3.73 -24.65
C ALA A 359 -14.09 3.33 -26.03
N HIS A 360 -13.25 2.30 -26.11
CA HIS A 360 -12.78 1.76 -27.38
C HIS A 360 -13.41 0.40 -27.65
N PRO A 361 -14.49 0.34 -28.46
CA PRO A 361 -14.88 -0.93 -29.04
C PRO A 361 -13.79 -1.32 -30.05
N ARG A 362 -12.95 -2.29 -29.63
CA ARG A 362 -12.04 -3.11 -30.46
C ARG A 362 -11.46 -2.43 -31.70
N LEU A 363 -10.19 -2.05 -31.63
CA LEU A 363 -9.36 -2.00 -32.83
C LEU A 363 -9.23 -3.40 -33.44
#